data_5bdcabe48364870126472012287ec827
#
_entry.id   5bdcabe48364870126472012287ec827
#
_cell.length_a   1.000
_cell.length_b   1.000
_cell.length_c   1.000
_cell.angle_alpha   90.00
_cell.angle_beta   90.00
_cell.angle_gamma   90.00
#
_symmetry.space_group_name_H-M   'P 1'
#
loop_
_entity.id
_entity.type
_entity.pdbx_description
1 polymer ?
#
loop_
_entity_poly.entity_id
_entity_poly.type
_entity_poly.pdbx_seq_one_letter_code
_entity_poly.pdbx_strand_id
1 'polypeptide(L)'
;MGYKLGFSISENVFDEGLSIAHYGTIIVNPSVKVGKNCRIHAGVNIGASVDGKSPMIGDNVYIGPGAKIFGGIILGNNIAVGANAVVNKSFPLGNCTIGGIPAHIISEKDSRLLAVTYYWK
;
A
#
# COMPACT_ATOMS: atom_id res chain seq x y z
N MET A 1 -18.25 -3.33 4.74
CA MET A 1 -18.05 -3.60 3.32
C MET A 1 -17.75 -2.31 2.58
N GLY A 2 -16.69 -2.30 1.85
CA GLY A 2 -16.20 -1.08 1.23
C GLY A 2 -16.81 -0.72 -0.11
N TYR A 3 -17.48 -1.64 -0.79
CA TYR A 3 -17.87 -1.38 -2.18
C TYR A 3 -18.98 -0.34 -2.33
N LYS A 4 -19.76 -0.05 -1.32
CA LYS A 4 -20.73 1.05 -1.37
C LYS A 4 -20.06 2.41 -1.52
N LEU A 5 -18.78 2.49 -1.18
CA LEU A 5 -17.98 3.69 -1.29
C LEU A 5 -16.91 3.59 -2.39
N GLY A 6 -17.08 2.64 -3.31
CA GLY A 6 -16.11 2.39 -4.37
C GLY A 6 -14.93 1.52 -3.95
N PHE A 7 -15.05 0.83 -2.82
CA PHE A 7 -13.98 -0.04 -2.33
C PHE A 7 -14.26 -1.49 -2.67
N SER A 8 -13.19 -2.24 -2.99
CA SER A 8 -13.22 -3.68 -3.14
C SER A 8 -12.08 -4.25 -2.30
N ILE A 9 -12.36 -4.48 -1.02
CA ILE A 9 -11.38 -4.95 -0.04
C ILE A 9 -12.03 -6.07 0.77
N SER A 10 -11.39 -7.23 0.77
CA SER A 10 -11.85 -8.38 1.57
C SER A 10 -11.46 -8.24 3.03
N GLU A 11 -12.24 -8.83 3.92
CA GLU A 11 -12.11 -8.67 5.37
C GLU A 11 -10.74 -9.04 5.92
N ASN A 12 -10.11 -10.06 5.40
CA ASN A 12 -8.87 -10.61 5.97
C ASN A 12 -7.59 -10.14 5.29
N VAL A 13 -7.67 -9.09 4.49
CA VAL A 13 -6.50 -8.55 3.78
C VAL A 13 -5.65 -7.68 4.70
N PHE A 14 -6.29 -6.77 5.41
CA PHE A 14 -5.61 -5.80 6.26
C PHE A 14 -5.66 -6.22 7.72
N ASP A 15 -4.56 -6.05 8.43
CA ASP A 15 -4.51 -6.14 9.88
C ASP A 15 -5.13 -4.87 10.49
N GLU A 16 -5.11 -4.75 11.80
CA GLU A 16 -5.74 -3.62 12.49
C GLU A 16 -5.15 -2.28 12.08
N GLY A 17 -5.93 -1.21 12.23
CA GLY A 17 -5.46 0.15 12.03
C GLY A 17 -5.48 0.63 10.59
N LEU A 18 -6.21 -0.04 9.70
CA LEU A 18 -6.38 0.48 8.35
C LEU A 18 -7.01 1.87 8.37
N SER A 19 -6.41 2.79 7.65
CA SER A 19 -6.91 4.15 7.50
C SER A 19 -7.04 4.51 6.03
N ILE A 20 -8.25 4.95 5.65
CA ILE A 20 -8.55 5.37 4.29
C ILE A 20 -8.68 6.88 4.27
N ALA A 21 -7.78 7.53 3.52
CA ALA A 21 -7.66 8.99 3.54
C ALA A 21 -8.84 9.71 2.89
N HIS A 22 -9.28 9.20 1.74
CA HIS A 22 -10.35 9.80 0.96
C HIS A 22 -11.22 8.72 0.35
N TYR A 23 -12.49 9.05 0.09
CA TYR A 23 -13.38 8.17 -0.65
C TYR A 23 -12.94 8.13 -2.11
N GLY A 24 -13.15 6.99 -2.73
CA GLY A 24 -12.82 6.78 -4.12
C GLY A 24 -12.64 5.30 -4.40
N THR A 25 -12.23 4.96 -5.61
CA THR A 25 -12.04 3.57 -5.98
C THR A 25 -10.74 3.05 -5.37
N ILE A 26 -10.86 1.97 -4.60
CA ILE A 26 -9.73 1.23 -4.05
C ILE A 26 -10.00 -0.24 -4.28
N ILE A 27 -9.08 -0.92 -4.95
CA ILE A 27 -9.23 -2.34 -5.29
C ILE A 27 -8.06 -3.10 -4.72
N VAL A 28 -8.35 -4.11 -3.91
CA VAL A 28 -7.32 -4.96 -3.30
C VAL A 28 -7.71 -6.43 -3.50
N ASN A 29 -6.84 -7.19 -4.14
CA ASN A 29 -7.06 -8.61 -4.37
C ASN A 29 -7.17 -9.36 -3.03
N PRO A 30 -8.12 -10.29 -2.88
CA PRO A 30 -8.33 -11.00 -1.61
C PRO A 30 -7.12 -11.80 -1.10
N SER A 31 -6.19 -12.16 -1.97
CA SER A 31 -4.99 -12.89 -1.56
C SER A 31 -3.86 -12.02 -1.03
N VAL A 32 -3.99 -10.70 -1.12
CA VAL A 32 -3.00 -9.75 -0.58
C VAL A 32 -3.03 -9.78 0.94
N LYS A 33 -1.87 -9.64 1.56
CA LYS A 33 -1.76 -9.49 3.02
C LYS A 33 -1.07 -8.18 3.33
N VAL A 34 -1.68 -7.39 4.21
CA VAL A 34 -1.17 -6.09 4.63
C VAL A 34 -1.13 -6.05 6.16
N GLY A 35 -0.02 -5.58 6.70
CA GLY A 35 0.17 -5.48 8.14
C GLY A 35 -0.66 -4.35 8.78
N LYS A 36 -0.25 -3.98 9.98
CA LYS A 36 -0.97 -3.01 10.82
C LYS A 36 -0.77 -1.58 10.34
N ASN A 37 -1.74 -0.73 10.65
CA ASN A 37 -1.65 0.72 10.46
C ASN A 37 -1.35 1.14 9.03
N CYS A 38 -1.96 0.47 8.07
CA CYS A 38 -1.85 0.87 6.67
C CYS A 38 -2.69 2.13 6.42
N ARG A 39 -2.11 3.08 5.70
CA ARG A 39 -2.83 4.25 5.22
C ARG A 39 -2.93 4.17 3.71
N ILE A 40 -4.15 4.24 3.19
CA ILE A 40 -4.39 4.05 1.76
C ILE A 40 -5.23 5.21 1.19
N HIS A 41 -4.97 5.58 -0.04
CA HIS A 41 -5.66 6.67 -0.73
C HIS A 41 -6.48 6.14 -1.92
N ALA A 42 -7.30 7.02 -2.47
CA ALA A 42 -8.12 6.71 -3.64
C ALA A 42 -7.29 6.31 -4.85
N GLY A 43 -7.85 5.47 -5.70
CA GLY A 43 -7.20 5.03 -6.94
C GLY A 43 -6.13 3.96 -6.78
N VAL A 44 -5.90 3.49 -5.55
CA VAL A 44 -4.92 2.43 -5.30
C VAL A 44 -5.45 1.10 -5.78
N ASN A 45 -4.58 0.32 -6.41
CA ASN A 45 -4.88 -1.04 -6.84
C ASN A 45 -3.75 -1.95 -6.37
N ILE A 46 -4.10 -2.94 -5.57
CA ILE A 46 -3.15 -3.94 -5.07
C ILE A 46 -3.61 -5.30 -5.58
N GLY A 47 -2.84 -5.90 -6.47
CA GLY A 47 -3.32 -7.07 -7.21
C GLY A 47 -2.30 -8.17 -7.38
N ALA A 48 -2.80 -9.30 -7.87
CA ALA A 48 -1.98 -10.45 -8.22
C ALA A 48 -1.35 -10.27 -9.60
N SER A 49 -0.22 -10.90 -9.82
CA SER A 49 0.35 -11.05 -11.15
C SER A 49 -0.33 -12.21 -11.88
N VAL A 50 0.05 -12.37 -13.15
CA VAL A 50 -0.53 -13.42 -14.04
C VAL A 50 -0.39 -14.82 -13.44
N ASP A 51 0.68 -15.05 -12.67
CA ASP A 51 0.92 -16.34 -12.02
C ASP A 51 0.12 -16.52 -10.72
N GLY A 52 -0.74 -15.58 -10.37
CA GLY A 52 -1.58 -15.66 -9.18
C GLY A 52 -0.92 -15.22 -7.88
N LYS A 53 0.35 -14.82 -7.92
CA LYS A 53 1.05 -14.37 -6.72
C LYS A 53 0.69 -12.92 -6.39
N SER A 54 0.53 -12.64 -5.11
CA SER A 54 0.07 -11.35 -4.59
C SER A 54 1.06 -10.74 -3.62
N PRO A 55 1.03 -9.41 -3.44
CA PRO A 55 1.94 -8.75 -2.50
C PRO A 55 1.71 -9.15 -1.04
N MET A 56 2.82 -9.15 -0.29
CA MET A 56 2.82 -9.14 1.17
C MET A 56 3.39 -7.81 1.62
N ILE A 57 2.63 -7.06 2.38
CA ILE A 57 2.95 -5.68 2.77
C ILE A 57 3.06 -5.64 4.30
N GLY A 58 4.13 -5.05 4.81
CA GLY A 58 4.39 -4.98 6.24
C GLY A 58 3.55 -3.94 6.98
N ASP A 59 4.01 -3.56 8.16
CA ASP A 59 3.33 -2.62 9.04
C ASP A 59 3.67 -1.16 8.69
N ASN A 60 2.76 -0.25 9.03
CA ASN A 60 2.97 1.19 8.91
C ASN A 60 3.30 1.62 7.48
N VAL A 61 2.61 1.06 6.50
CA VAL A 61 2.84 1.40 5.10
C VAL A 61 1.83 2.47 4.68
N TYR A 62 2.35 3.54 4.10
CA TYR A 62 1.57 4.60 3.49
C TYR A 62 1.53 4.35 1.98
N ILE A 63 0.34 4.32 1.41
CA ILE A 63 0.15 4.08 -0.02
C ILE A 63 -0.52 5.30 -0.63
N GLY A 64 0.24 6.06 -1.41
CA GLY A 64 -0.22 7.28 -2.02
C GLY A 64 -1.29 7.07 -3.10
N PRO A 65 -2.02 8.15 -3.45
CA PRO A 65 -3.13 8.04 -4.40
C PRO A 65 -2.67 7.51 -5.76
N GLY A 66 -3.46 6.64 -6.33
CA GLY A 66 -3.20 6.10 -7.66
C GLY A 66 -2.10 5.06 -7.76
N ALA A 67 -1.46 4.68 -6.65
CA ALA A 67 -0.39 3.68 -6.69
C ALA A 67 -0.93 2.31 -7.13
N LYS A 68 -0.10 1.59 -7.86
CA LYS A 68 -0.40 0.23 -8.34
C LYS A 68 0.67 -0.70 -7.80
N ILE A 69 0.27 -1.69 -7.00
CA ILE A 69 1.19 -2.64 -6.37
C ILE A 69 0.74 -4.03 -6.75
N PHE A 70 1.60 -4.82 -7.39
CA PHE A 70 1.17 -6.13 -7.84
C PHE A 70 2.32 -7.14 -7.95
N GLY A 71 1.95 -8.40 -7.94
CA GLY A 71 2.87 -9.53 -8.05
C GLY A 71 3.28 -10.09 -6.72
N GLY A 72 4.03 -11.17 -6.76
CA GLY A 72 4.51 -11.86 -5.57
C GLY A 72 5.70 -11.13 -4.93
N ILE A 73 5.48 -9.90 -4.52
CA ILE A 73 6.51 -9.03 -3.95
C ILE A 73 6.33 -8.86 -2.45
N ILE A 74 7.39 -8.42 -1.79
CA ILE A 74 7.38 -8.12 -0.37
C ILE A 74 7.76 -6.65 -0.16
N LEU A 75 6.88 -5.92 0.51
CA LEU A 75 7.18 -4.59 1.02
C LEU A 75 7.37 -4.70 2.53
N GLY A 76 8.54 -4.29 3.01
CA GLY A 76 8.84 -4.30 4.44
C GLY A 76 8.05 -3.24 5.20
N ASN A 77 8.37 -3.06 6.48
CA ASN A 77 7.68 -2.10 7.34
C ASN A 77 8.09 -0.66 7.03
N ASN A 78 7.21 0.27 7.37
CA ASN A 78 7.50 1.70 7.35
C ASN A 78 7.85 2.23 5.95
N ILE A 79 7.19 1.73 4.92
CA ILE A 79 7.39 2.22 3.56
C ILE A 79 6.33 3.27 3.22
N ALA A 80 6.75 4.35 2.59
CA ALA A 80 5.86 5.28 1.93
C ALA A 80 5.91 5.02 0.42
N VAL A 81 4.77 4.74 -0.18
CA VAL A 81 4.64 4.56 -1.62
C VAL A 81 4.12 5.85 -2.22
N GLY A 82 4.88 6.44 -3.13
CA GLY A 82 4.51 7.70 -3.77
C GLY A 82 3.27 7.60 -4.64
N ALA A 83 2.65 8.75 -4.89
CA ALA A 83 1.46 8.82 -5.74
C ALA A 83 1.78 8.27 -7.13
N ASN A 84 0.86 7.50 -7.68
CA ASN A 84 0.96 6.91 -9.03
C ASN A 84 2.17 6.02 -9.27
N ALA A 85 2.85 5.58 -8.22
CA ALA A 85 3.94 4.63 -8.34
C ALA A 85 3.43 3.28 -8.86
N VAL A 86 4.26 2.60 -9.64
CA VAL A 86 3.99 1.23 -10.08
C VAL A 86 5.02 0.32 -9.44
N VAL A 87 4.59 -0.45 -8.46
CA VAL A 87 5.45 -1.27 -7.63
C VAL A 87 5.29 -2.73 -8.04
N ASN A 88 6.32 -3.27 -8.69
CA ASN A 88 6.32 -4.65 -9.17
C ASN A 88 7.58 -5.41 -8.77
N LYS A 89 8.31 -4.91 -7.80
CA LYS A 89 9.47 -5.61 -7.22
C LYS A 89 9.50 -5.40 -5.72
N SER A 90 10.22 -6.27 -5.04
CA SER A 90 10.28 -6.27 -3.58
C SER A 90 11.19 -5.19 -3.00
N PHE A 91 10.78 -4.67 -1.83
CA PHE A 91 11.58 -3.77 -1.01
C PHE A 91 11.50 -4.28 0.44
N PRO A 92 12.12 -5.44 0.72
CA PRO A 92 11.89 -6.16 1.98
C PRO A 92 12.48 -5.48 3.21
N LEU A 93 13.48 -4.64 3.04
CA LEU A 93 14.09 -3.95 4.18
C LEU A 93 13.22 -2.83 4.74
N GLY A 94 12.33 -2.29 3.95
CA GLY A 94 11.45 -1.22 4.40
C GLY A 94 12.17 0.08 4.73
N ASN A 95 11.56 0.89 5.60
CA ASN A 95 12.14 2.13 6.14
C ASN A 95 12.61 3.11 5.06
N CYS A 96 11.77 3.31 4.05
CA CYS A 96 12.13 4.18 2.92
C CYS A 96 10.87 4.70 2.22
N THR A 97 11.07 5.61 1.31
CA THR A 97 10.05 6.04 0.35
C THR A 97 10.40 5.50 -1.02
N ILE A 98 9.43 4.88 -1.67
CA ILE A 98 9.58 4.38 -3.03
C ILE A 98 8.62 5.11 -3.96
N GLY A 99 9.00 5.26 -5.21
CA GLY A 99 8.15 5.93 -6.19
C GLY A 99 8.67 5.74 -7.60
N GLY A 100 7.87 6.17 -8.55
CA GLY A 100 8.21 6.06 -9.97
C GLY A 100 7.55 4.89 -10.66
N ILE A 101 7.81 4.78 -11.97
CA ILE A 101 7.29 3.75 -12.87
C ILE A 101 8.47 3.18 -13.68
N PRO A 102 9.00 2.01 -13.32
CA PRO A 102 8.76 1.22 -12.12
C PRO A 102 9.32 1.87 -10.86
N ALA A 103 8.78 1.50 -9.71
CA ALA A 103 9.17 2.09 -8.44
C ALA A 103 10.61 1.77 -8.07
N HIS A 104 11.25 2.73 -7.43
CA HIS A 104 12.59 2.60 -6.85
C HIS A 104 12.66 3.45 -5.59
N ILE A 105 13.69 3.25 -4.80
CA ILE A 105 13.88 4.04 -3.57
C ILE A 105 14.25 5.46 -3.95
N ILE A 106 13.44 6.42 -3.50
CA ILE A 106 13.67 7.84 -3.79
C ILE A 106 14.09 8.63 -2.56
N SER A 107 13.92 8.06 -1.36
CA SER A 107 14.30 8.73 -0.12
C SER A 107 14.48 7.69 0.99
N GLU A 108 15.36 7.97 1.93
CA GLU A 108 15.52 7.17 3.14
C GLU A 108 14.50 7.56 4.21
N LYS A 109 13.73 8.62 4.01
CA LYS A 109 12.62 8.97 4.88
C LYS A 109 11.51 7.96 4.69
N ASP A 110 10.86 7.59 5.77
CA ASP A 110 9.84 6.54 5.72
C ASP A 110 8.45 7.05 6.12
N SER A 111 7.49 6.12 6.11
CA SER A 111 6.08 6.44 6.38
C SER A 111 5.83 7.02 7.77
N ARG A 112 6.69 6.73 8.75
CA ARG A 112 6.52 7.21 10.12
C ARG A 112 6.57 8.73 10.19
N LEU A 113 7.35 9.36 9.35
CA LEU A 113 7.37 10.81 9.24
C LEU A 113 6.02 11.36 8.80
N LEU A 114 5.42 10.72 7.80
CA LEU A 114 4.10 11.09 7.31
C LEU A 114 3.03 10.85 8.38
N ALA A 115 3.11 9.72 9.08
CA ALA A 115 2.18 9.38 10.14
C ALA A 115 2.12 10.46 11.22
N VAL A 116 3.28 10.89 11.70
CA VAL A 116 3.37 11.91 12.74
C VAL A 116 2.88 13.26 12.25
N THR A 117 3.22 13.63 11.01
CA THR A 117 2.97 14.96 10.49
C THR A 117 1.54 15.16 10.03
N TYR A 118 0.93 14.16 9.38
CA TYR A 118 -0.29 14.37 8.63
C TYR A 118 -1.50 13.56 9.07
N TYR A 119 -1.34 12.28 9.45
CA TYR A 119 -2.47 11.38 9.43
C TYR A 119 -2.81 10.68 10.74
N TRP A 120 -1.82 10.31 11.55
CA TRP A 120 -2.02 9.45 12.71
C TRP A 120 -1.83 10.18 14.03
N LYS A 121 -2.21 11.42 14.04
CA LYS A 121 -2.13 12.24 15.25
C LYS A 121 -3.15 11.82 16.30
#